data_6ff924f54f5f454781c28a64ba1b36bf
#
_entry.id   6ff924f54f5f454781c28a64ba1b36bf
#
_cell.length_a   1.000
_cell.length_b   1.000
_cell.length_c   1.000
_cell.angle_alpha   90.00
_cell.angle_beta   90.00
_cell.angle_gamma   90.00
#
_symmetry.space_group_name_H-M   'P 1'
#
loop_
_entity.id
_entity.type
_entity.pdbx_description
1 polymer ?
#
loop_
_entity_poly.entity_id
_entity_poly.type
_entity_poly.pdbx_seq_one_letter_code
_entity_poly.pdbx_strand_id
1 'polypeptide(L)'
;MNKLTYYILSAILSLLFFSSCSDDEKAVPAAATLNAIKVTSHSLEFSLTPQHADQCAWMCYKKGETAPTAEDILNEGIPADNSATSIQRAIALEAETCYIIQAAVVSQGRYLLSEALEMKTQPVYENDVPVVKLKLLEKASYRTDNEPGNGNYVIRLASGEIGKD
;
A
#
# COMPACT_ATOMS: atom_id res chain seq x y z
N MET A 1 26.49 55.63 41.17
CA MET A 1 25.79 54.33 40.88
C MET A 1 26.46 53.29 41.79
N ASN A 2 25.67 52.72 42.69
CA ASN A 2 26.20 51.81 43.73
C ASN A 2 26.53 50.45 43.10
N LYS A 3 27.63 49.86 43.50
CA LYS A 3 28.07 48.52 43.02
C LYS A 3 26.96 47.47 43.14
N LEU A 4 26.07 47.61 44.11
CA LEU A 4 24.89 46.78 44.31
C LEU A 4 23.90 46.83 43.13
N THR A 5 23.71 48.01 42.55
CA THR A 5 22.80 48.22 41.40
C THR A 5 23.32 47.52 40.13
N TYR A 6 24.65 47.41 39.99
CA TYR A 6 25.30 46.71 38.87
C TYR A 6 25.13 45.20 38.96
N TYR A 7 25.19 44.63 40.14
CA TYR A 7 24.98 43.18 40.35
C TYR A 7 23.52 42.79 40.18
N ILE A 8 22.58 43.65 40.56
CA ILE A 8 21.13 43.39 40.35
C ILE A 8 20.79 43.49 38.87
N LEU A 9 21.35 44.44 38.15
CA LEU A 9 21.11 44.59 36.70
C LEU A 9 21.74 43.43 35.89
N SER A 10 22.92 42.94 36.32
CA SER A 10 23.59 41.79 35.72
C SER A 10 22.84 40.48 35.98
N ALA A 11 22.26 40.31 37.16
CA ALA A 11 21.48 39.12 37.52
C ALA A 11 20.13 39.09 36.75
N ILE A 12 19.50 40.22 36.47
CA ILE A 12 18.25 40.31 35.69
C ILE A 12 18.53 40.03 34.21
N LEU A 13 19.66 40.46 33.68
CA LEU A 13 20.03 40.24 32.26
C LEU A 13 20.38 38.76 31.99
N SER A 14 20.91 38.04 32.96
CA SER A 14 21.22 36.60 32.80
C SER A 14 19.99 35.70 32.90
N LEU A 15 18.89 36.15 33.45
CA LEU A 15 17.62 35.40 33.51
C LEU A 15 16.77 35.48 32.24
N LEU A 16 17.13 36.37 31.30
CA LEU A 16 16.38 36.51 30.03
C LEU A 16 16.82 35.56 28.92
N PHE A 17 17.90 34.79 29.13
CA PHE A 17 18.40 33.88 28.12
C PHE A 17 17.90 32.42 28.26
N PHE A 18 17.08 32.09 29.24
CA PHE A 18 16.51 30.78 29.43
C PHE A 18 15.07 30.63 28.95
N SER A 19 14.56 31.61 28.21
CA SER A 19 13.33 31.44 27.44
C SER A 19 13.64 30.87 26.08
N SER A 20 14.43 29.78 26.05
CA SER A 20 14.39 28.83 24.94
C SER A 20 13.04 28.12 25.06
N CYS A 21 12.02 28.67 24.47
CA CYS A 21 10.87 27.92 24.05
C CYS A 21 11.41 26.81 23.14
N SER A 22 11.64 25.63 23.65
CA SER A 22 11.49 24.43 22.85
C SER A 22 9.99 24.36 22.58
N ASP A 23 9.57 24.95 21.47
CA ASP A 23 8.41 24.46 20.77
C ASP A 23 8.76 23.01 20.42
N ASP A 24 8.54 22.10 21.37
CA ASP A 24 8.26 20.74 21.06
C ASP A 24 6.95 20.77 20.26
N GLU A 25 7.04 21.13 18.97
CA GLU A 25 6.07 20.65 18.00
C GLU A 25 6.05 19.16 18.24
N LYS A 26 5.02 18.68 18.92
CA LYS A 26 4.76 17.25 19.05
C LYS A 26 4.70 16.75 17.62
N ALA A 27 5.80 16.18 17.16
CA ALA A 27 5.87 15.59 15.85
C ALA A 27 4.67 14.66 15.74
N VAL A 28 3.72 15.02 14.87
CA VAL A 28 2.53 14.19 14.66
C VAL A 28 3.05 12.84 14.18
N PRO A 29 2.75 11.76 14.90
CA PRO A 29 3.32 10.46 14.55
C PRO A 29 2.87 10.08 13.15
N ALA A 30 3.78 9.50 12.36
CA ALA A 30 3.40 8.91 11.10
C ALA A 30 2.39 7.78 11.33
N ALA A 31 1.45 7.63 10.43
CA ALA A 31 0.42 6.61 10.50
C ALA A 31 -0.02 6.18 9.09
N ALA A 32 -0.66 5.03 9.01
CA ALA A 32 -1.40 4.61 7.83
C ALA A 32 -2.78 4.09 8.25
N THR A 33 -3.81 4.54 7.56
CA THR A 33 -5.19 4.11 7.82
C THR A 33 -5.69 3.31 6.62
N LEU A 34 -6.28 2.16 6.88
CA LEU A 34 -6.86 1.27 5.90
C LEU A 34 -8.38 1.21 6.05
N ASN A 35 -9.14 1.32 4.94
CA ASN A 35 -10.58 1.14 4.96
C ASN A 35 -11.03 0.25 3.80
N ALA A 36 -11.88 -0.73 4.09
CA ALA A 36 -12.45 -1.60 3.09
C ALA A 36 -13.37 -0.84 2.14
N ILE A 37 -13.30 -1.13 0.84
CA ILE A 37 -14.16 -0.54 -0.19
C ILE A 37 -15.02 -1.61 -0.84
N LYS A 38 -14.39 -2.67 -1.37
CA LYS A 38 -15.08 -3.69 -2.14
C LYS A 38 -14.43 -5.07 -1.98
N VAL A 39 -15.27 -6.09 -1.99
CA VAL A 39 -14.85 -7.48 -1.92
C VAL A 39 -15.46 -8.25 -3.08
N THR A 40 -14.66 -9.10 -3.71
CA THR A 40 -15.13 -10.09 -4.70
C THR A 40 -14.66 -11.48 -4.28
N SER A 41 -14.91 -12.49 -5.11
CA SER A 41 -14.40 -13.85 -4.87
C SER A 41 -12.87 -13.94 -4.97
N HIS A 42 -12.21 -13.06 -5.74
CA HIS A 42 -10.78 -13.14 -6.02
C HIS A 42 -10.03 -11.81 -5.84
N SER A 43 -10.67 -10.80 -5.28
CA SER A 43 -10.02 -9.52 -5.02
C SER A 43 -10.61 -8.78 -3.83
N LEU A 44 -9.77 -7.98 -3.21
CA LEU A 44 -10.11 -7.04 -2.14
C LEU A 44 -9.66 -5.65 -2.57
N GLU A 45 -10.55 -4.68 -2.45
CA GLU A 45 -10.26 -3.27 -2.73
C GLU A 45 -10.41 -2.45 -1.45
N PHE A 46 -9.45 -1.60 -1.17
CA PHE A 46 -9.40 -0.80 0.05
C PHE A 46 -8.74 0.54 -0.22
N SER A 47 -9.01 1.52 0.61
CA SER A 47 -8.27 2.78 0.62
C SER A 47 -7.13 2.72 1.62
N LEU A 48 -6.01 3.31 1.24
CA LEU A 48 -4.84 3.50 2.09
C LEU A 48 -4.57 5.01 2.18
N THR A 49 -4.59 5.53 3.40
CA THR A 49 -4.31 6.93 3.71
C THR A 49 -3.08 7.01 4.60
N PRO A 50 -1.92 7.36 4.08
CA PRO A 50 -0.74 7.64 4.88
C PRO A 50 -0.80 9.05 5.47
N GLN A 51 -0.12 9.25 6.59
CA GLN A 51 0.05 10.55 7.25
C GLN A 51 1.51 10.70 7.70
N HIS A 52 2.13 11.81 7.35
CA HIS A 52 3.51 12.15 7.75
C HIS A 52 4.55 11.06 7.46
N ALA A 53 4.38 10.37 6.33
CA ALA A 53 5.21 9.24 5.93
C ALA A 53 6.26 9.66 4.88
N ASP A 54 7.49 9.22 5.04
CA ASP A 54 8.54 9.34 4.03
C ASP A 54 8.41 8.24 2.96
N GLN A 55 7.94 7.05 3.39
CA GLN A 55 7.62 5.91 2.54
C GLN A 55 6.39 5.19 3.06
N CYS A 56 5.66 4.54 2.16
CA CYS A 56 4.50 3.72 2.48
C CYS A 56 4.46 2.49 1.57
N ALA A 57 4.17 1.34 2.16
CA ALA A 57 3.91 0.10 1.44
C ALA A 57 2.84 -0.71 2.16
N TRP A 58 2.27 -1.70 1.49
CA TRP A 58 1.29 -2.59 2.08
C TRP A 58 1.47 -4.03 1.62
N MET A 59 0.97 -4.95 2.40
CA MET A 59 1.00 -6.38 2.13
C MET A 59 -0.35 -7.02 2.47
N CYS A 60 -0.71 -8.05 1.70
CA CYS A 60 -1.89 -8.87 1.93
C CYS A 60 -1.45 -10.32 2.16
N TYR A 61 -1.86 -10.94 3.24
CA TYR A 61 -1.52 -12.30 3.60
C TYR A 61 -2.73 -13.03 4.19
N LYS A 62 -2.73 -14.36 4.18
CA LYS A 62 -3.85 -15.16 4.73
C LYS A 62 -3.89 -15.05 6.25
N LYS A 63 -5.09 -14.97 6.80
CA LYS A 63 -5.29 -15.04 8.25
C LYS A 63 -4.76 -16.37 8.78
N GLY A 64 -3.87 -16.28 9.76
CA GLY A 64 -3.21 -17.45 10.37
C GLY A 64 -1.77 -17.66 9.88
N GLU A 65 -1.33 -16.96 8.86
CA GLU A 65 0.08 -16.86 8.51
C GLU A 65 0.83 -15.96 9.48
N THR A 66 2.14 -16.06 9.50
CA THR A 66 2.99 -15.18 10.31
C THR A 66 2.85 -13.74 9.83
N ALA A 67 2.46 -12.85 10.73
CA ALA A 67 2.35 -11.43 10.40
C ALA A 67 3.72 -10.85 10.03
N PRO A 68 3.85 -10.13 8.89
CA PRO A 68 5.09 -9.47 8.51
C PRO A 68 5.40 -8.31 9.47
N THR A 69 6.67 -8.01 9.62
CA THR A 69 7.11 -6.81 10.33
C THR A 69 6.93 -5.57 9.45
N ALA A 70 7.01 -4.37 10.04
CA ALA A 70 6.96 -3.14 9.26
C ALA A 70 8.08 -3.05 8.23
N GLU A 71 9.27 -3.57 8.58
CA GLU A 71 10.41 -3.60 7.69
C GLU A 71 10.19 -4.57 6.52
N ASP A 72 9.62 -5.75 6.76
CA ASP A 72 9.27 -6.71 5.70
C ASP A 72 8.28 -6.08 4.71
N ILE A 73 7.23 -5.41 5.20
CA ILE A 73 6.25 -4.75 4.35
C ILE A 73 6.88 -3.65 3.50
N LEU A 74 7.79 -2.84 4.05
CA LEU A 74 8.44 -1.77 3.30
C LEU A 74 9.43 -2.29 2.26
N ASN A 75 10.07 -3.43 2.52
CA ASN A 75 11.06 -4.03 1.62
C ASN A 75 10.43 -4.93 0.54
N GLU A 76 9.41 -5.70 0.89
CA GLU A 76 8.84 -6.76 0.04
C GLU A 76 7.39 -6.48 -0.39
N GLY A 77 6.71 -5.55 0.28
CA GLY A 77 5.32 -5.20 0.00
C GLY A 77 5.15 -4.36 -1.26
N ILE A 78 3.91 -4.04 -1.54
CA ILE A 78 3.53 -3.20 -2.68
C ILE A 78 3.65 -1.74 -2.29
N PRO A 79 4.51 -0.95 -2.95
CA PRO A 79 4.64 0.47 -2.66
C PRO A 79 3.33 1.22 -2.91
N ALA A 80 3.04 2.20 -2.06
CA ALA A 80 1.89 3.09 -2.20
C ALA A 80 2.33 4.56 -2.12
N ASP A 81 1.46 5.45 -2.58
CA ASP A 81 1.66 6.89 -2.41
C ASP A 81 1.78 7.22 -0.91
N ASN A 82 2.78 7.99 -0.53
CA ASN A 82 3.05 8.37 0.85
C ASN A 82 2.45 9.73 1.25
N SER A 83 1.83 10.43 0.31
CA SER A 83 1.33 11.81 0.48
C SER A 83 -0.19 11.92 0.37
N ALA A 84 -0.86 11.00 -0.30
CA ALA A 84 -2.28 11.07 -0.59
C ALA A 84 -2.99 9.73 -0.35
N THR A 85 -4.30 9.82 -0.11
CA THR A 85 -5.15 8.63 -0.10
C THR A 85 -5.17 7.99 -1.48
N SER A 86 -4.89 6.69 -1.53
CA SER A 86 -4.91 5.90 -2.76
C SER A 86 -5.83 4.68 -2.62
N ILE A 87 -6.42 4.24 -3.72
CA ILE A 87 -7.19 3.00 -3.78
C ILE A 87 -6.24 1.90 -4.20
N GLN A 88 -6.18 0.85 -3.38
CA GLN A 88 -5.34 -0.31 -3.57
C GLN A 88 -6.19 -1.54 -3.82
N ARG A 89 -5.65 -2.53 -4.51
CA ARG A 89 -6.34 -3.77 -4.81
C ARG A 89 -5.41 -4.97 -4.68
N ALA A 90 -5.77 -5.90 -3.80
CA ALA A 90 -5.20 -7.24 -3.77
C ALA A 90 -5.99 -8.13 -4.74
N ILE A 91 -5.30 -8.85 -5.62
CA ILE A 91 -5.88 -9.68 -6.69
C ILE A 91 -5.36 -11.11 -6.64
N ALA A 92 -5.97 -12.00 -7.42
CA ALA A 92 -5.59 -13.42 -7.50
C ALA A 92 -5.70 -14.15 -6.16
N LEU A 93 -6.68 -13.75 -5.36
CA LEU A 93 -6.94 -14.34 -4.05
C LEU A 93 -7.81 -15.59 -4.17
N GLU A 94 -7.76 -16.46 -3.17
CA GLU A 94 -8.65 -17.60 -3.05
C GLU A 94 -10.03 -17.14 -2.57
N ALA A 95 -11.08 -17.75 -3.06
CA ALA A 95 -12.44 -17.46 -2.64
C ALA A 95 -12.68 -17.95 -1.20
N GLU A 96 -13.68 -17.38 -0.53
CA GLU A 96 -14.14 -17.73 0.85
C GLU A 96 -13.03 -17.71 1.90
N THR A 97 -11.93 -17.00 1.63
CA THR A 97 -10.71 -16.98 2.45
C THR A 97 -10.57 -15.64 3.16
N CYS A 98 -10.21 -15.69 4.45
CA CYS A 98 -9.91 -14.50 5.23
C CYS A 98 -8.47 -14.05 4.99
N TYR A 99 -8.30 -12.78 4.67
CA TYR A 99 -7.03 -12.10 4.47
C TYR A 99 -6.86 -10.96 5.46
N ILE A 100 -5.62 -10.70 5.78
CA ILE A 100 -5.19 -9.53 6.54
C ILE A 100 -4.46 -8.61 5.57
N ILE A 101 -4.85 -7.35 5.56
CA ILE A 101 -4.13 -6.28 4.86
C ILE A 101 -3.49 -5.42 5.92
N GLN A 102 -2.21 -5.17 5.78
CA GLN A 102 -1.46 -4.33 6.70
C GLN A 102 -0.54 -3.41 5.90
N ALA A 103 -0.48 -2.15 6.31
CA ALA A 103 0.42 -1.17 5.73
C ALA A 103 1.53 -0.84 6.72
N ALA A 104 2.67 -0.47 6.19
CA ALA A 104 3.78 0.07 6.94
C ALA A 104 4.18 1.43 6.38
N VAL A 105 4.57 2.32 7.27
CA VAL A 105 5.14 3.62 6.94
C VAL A 105 6.46 3.79 7.65
N VAL A 106 7.36 4.55 7.05
CA VAL A 106 8.56 5.04 7.70
C VAL A 106 8.53 6.55 7.77
N SER A 107 8.92 7.10 8.88
CA SER A 107 9.12 8.53 9.07
C SER A 107 10.28 8.76 10.02
N GLN A 108 11.21 9.62 9.60
CA GLN A 108 12.41 9.94 10.37
C GLN A 108 13.17 8.68 10.87
N GLY A 109 13.24 7.66 10.02
CA GLY A 109 13.90 6.38 10.33
C GLY A 109 13.15 5.47 11.31
N ARG A 110 11.90 5.78 11.65
CA ARG A 110 11.05 4.91 12.49
C ARG A 110 10.06 4.16 11.62
N TYR A 111 9.96 2.86 11.84
CA TYR A 111 9.03 1.94 11.17
C TYR A 111 7.76 1.80 11.99
N LEU A 112 6.61 2.01 11.36
CA LEU A 112 5.31 1.95 12.02
C LEU A 112 4.36 1.11 11.19
N LEU A 113 3.61 0.22 11.85
CA LEU A 113 2.55 -0.59 11.25
C LEU A 113 1.19 0.10 11.41
N SER A 114 0.34 -0.05 10.40
CA SER A 114 -1.08 0.25 10.53
C SER A 114 -1.78 -0.75 11.43
N GLU A 115 -3.00 -0.43 11.85
CA GLU A 115 -3.93 -1.47 12.27
C GLU A 115 -4.17 -2.45 11.14
N ALA A 116 -4.40 -3.71 11.50
CA ALA A 116 -4.67 -4.77 10.54
C ALA A 116 -6.12 -4.67 10.03
N LEU A 117 -6.32 -4.65 8.72
CA LEU A 117 -7.62 -4.70 8.09
C LEU A 117 -7.94 -6.14 7.70
N GLU A 118 -8.87 -6.76 8.41
CA GLU A 118 -9.33 -8.11 8.07
C GLU A 118 -10.47 -8.03 7.04
N MET A 119 -10.33 -8.78 5.94
CA MET A 119 -11.34 -8.89 4.89
C MET A 119 -11.47 -10.35 4.44
N LYS A 120 -12.71 -10.80 4.16
CA LYS A 120 -12.98 -12.14 3.65
C LYS A 120 -13.48 -12.05 2.22
N THR A 121 -12.85 -12.80 1.30
CA THR A 121 -13.31 -12.94 -0.08
C THR A 121 -14.67 -13.63 -0.15
N GLN A 122 -15.45 -13.30 -1.16
CA GLN A 122 -16.77 -13.90 -1.38
C GLN A 122 -16.65 -15.33 -1.94
N PRO A 123 -17.70 -16.15 -1.83
CA PRO A 123 -17.78 -17.41 -2.56
C PRO A 123 -17.80 -17.15 -4.06
N VAL A 124 -17.31 -18.10 -4.84
CA VAL A 124 -17.43 -18.07 -6.30
C VAL A 124 -18.86 -18.48 -6.64
N TYR A 125 -19.59 -17.56 -7.27
CA TYR A 125 -20.85 -17.89 -7.90
C TYR A 125 -20.57 -18.28 -9.35
N GLU A 126 -21.35 -19.23 -9.87
CA GLU A 126 -21.14 -19.79 -11.21
C GLU A 126 -21.15 -18.71 -12.33
N ASN A 127 -21.79 -17.57 -12.06
CA ASN A 127 -21.86 -16.41 -12.96
C ASN A 127 -20.72 -15.38 -12.76
N ASP A 128 -19.89 -15.54 -11.73
CA ASP A 128 -18.80 -14.59 -11.41
C ASP A 128 -17.45 -14.99 -12.04
N VAL A 129 -17.40 -16.18 -12.63
CA VAL A 129 -16.22 -16.62 -13.36
C VAL A 129 -16.24 -15.98 -14.74
N PRO A 130 -15.30 -15.07 -15.04
CA PRO A 130 -15.21 -14.54 -16.40
C PRO A 130 -14.87 -15.69 -17.34
N VAL A 131 -15.85 -16.16 -18.10
CA VAL A 131 -15.62 -17.14 -19.14
C VAL A 131 -14.91 -16.44 -20.29
N VAL A 132 -13.61 -16.55 -20.32
CA VAL A 132 -12.81 -16.08 -21.44
C VAL A 132 -12.95 -17.13 -22.56
N LYS A 133 -13.87 -16.91 -23.47
CA LYS A 133 -13.97 -17.72 -24.68
C LYS A 133 -12.83 -17.34 -25.62
N LEU A 134 -11.77 -18.14 -25.62
CA LEU A 134 -10.68 -18.00 -26.57
C LEU A 134 -11.12 -18.60 -27.91
N LYS A 135 -11.37 -17.76 -28.93
CA LYS A 135 -11.58 -18.20 -30.29
C LYS A 135 -10.24 -18.20 -31.02
N LEU A 136 -9.77 -19.36 -31.42
CA LEU A 136 -8.63 -19.46 -32.31
C LEU A 136 -9.07 -18.91 -33.67
N LEU A 137 -8.75 -17.66 -33.97
CA LEU A 137 -9.19 -16.97 -35.18
C LEU A 137 -8.39 -17.36 -36.40
N GLU A 138 -7.12 -17.69 -36.26
CA GLU A 138 -6.26 -18.11 -37.36
C GLU A 138 -5.04 -18.86 -36.83
N LYS A 139 -4.61 -19.86 -37.59
CA LYS A 139 -3.27 -20.46 -37.46
C LYS A 139 -2.30 -19.53 -38.18
N ALA A 140 -1.93 -18.42 -37.53
CA ALA A 140 -0.91 -17.56 -38.09
C ALA A 140 0.43 -18.27 -37.95
N SER A 141 0.88 -18.95 -39.02
CA SER A 141 2.27 -19.31 -39.14
C SER A 141 3.03 -18.01 -39.44
N TYR A 142 3.71 -17.44 -38.45
CA TYR A 142 4.72 -16.44 -38.71
C TYR A 142 5.86 -17.15 -39.44
N ARG A 143 5.89 -17.01 -40.77
CA ARG A 143 7.09 -17.26 -41.58
C ARG A 143 7.90 -15.96 -41.49
N THR A 144 8.99 -15.97 -40.74
CA THR A 144 10.16 -15.22 -41.16
C THR A 144 10.73 -15.93 -42.37
N ASP A 145 10.99 -15.23 -43.43
CA ASP A 145 11.16 -15.72 -44.81
C ASP A 145 12.19 -16.80 -45.04
N ASN A 146 12.83 -17.42 -44.09
CA ASN A 146 13.83 -18.43 -44.25
C ASN A 146 13.97 -19.47 -43.14
N GLU A 147 13.02 -19.61 -42.23
CA GLU A 147 13.12 -20.68 -41.23
C GLU A 147 11.91 -21.62 -41.27
N PRO A 148 12.13 -22.95 -41.19
CA PRO A 148 11.06 -23.92 -41.08
C PRO A 148 10.32 -23.67 -39.80
N GLY A 149 9.05 -23.32 -39.93
CA GLY A 149 8.17 -22.77 -38.95
C GLY A 149 8.26 -23.42 -37.57
N ASN A 150 8.80 -22.71 -36.62
CA ASN A 150 8.44 -22.85 -35.24
C ASN A 150 7.03 -22.26 -35.13
N GLY A 151 6.03 -23.10 -34.92
CA GLY A 151 4.64 -22.69 -34.83
C GLY A 151 4.39 -21.85 -33.60
N ASN A 152 4.68 -20.56 -33.68
CA ASN A 152 4.24 -19.60 -32.71
C ASN A 152 2.75 -19.34 -32.93
N TYR A 153 1.93 -19.81 -32.02
CA TYR A 153 0.50 -19.51 -32.01
C TYR A 153 0.28 -18.15 -31.39
N VAL A 154 -0.25 -17.20 -32.14
CA VAL A 154 -0.74 -15.93 -31.58
C VAL A 154 -2.19 -16.14 -31.20
N ILE A 155 -2.47 -16.24 -29.92
CA ILE A 155 -3.83 -16.21 -29.40
C ILE A 155 -4.26 -14.74 -29.33
N ARG A 156 -5.16 -14.32 -30.21
CA ARG A 156 -5.82 -13.01 -30.09
C ARG A 156 -7.13 -13.19 -29.36
N LEU A 157 -7.33 -12.42 -28.32
CA LEU A 157 -8.65 -12.25 -27.74
C LEU A 157 -9.54 -11.58 -28.79
N ALA A 158 -10.62 -12.25 -29.18
CA ALA A 158 -11.64 -11.62 -30.01
C ALA A 158 -12.20 -10.44 -29.22
N SER A 159 -12.07 -9.26 -29.78
CA SER A 159 -12.50 -8.03 -29.13
C SER A 159 -13.99 -8.13 -28.72
N GLY A 160 -14.27 -7.95 -27.44
CA GLY A 160 -15.55 -7.47 -26.96
C GLY A 160 -16.47 -8.45 -26.26
N GLU A 161 -16.13 -9.72 -26.10
CA GLU A 161 -16.97 -10.64 -25.33
C GLU A 161 -16.20 -11.25 -24.16
N ILE A 162 -16.03 -10.48 -23.11
CA ILE A 162 -15.86 -11.03 -21.77
C ILE A 162 -17.27 -11.37 -21.31
N GLY A 163 -17.57 -12.67 -21.26
CA GLY A 163 -18.87 -13.26 -21.21
C GLY A 163 -19.90 -12.57 -20.33
N LYS A 164 -20.98 -12.29 -20.94
CA LYS A 164 -22.32 -12.44 -20.40
C LYS A 164 -22.98 -13.52 -21.22
N ASP A 165 -23.21 -14.64 -20.64
CA ASP A 165 -24.33 -15.51 -20.99
C ASP A 165 -25.47 -15.19 -20.06
#